data_bee81640336214bc833740cb3a17260c
#
_entry.id   bee81640336214bc833740cb3a17260c
#
_cell.length_a   1.000
_cell.length_b   1.000
_cell.length_c   1.000
_cell.angle_alpha   90.00
_cell.angle_beta   90.00
_cell.angle_gamma   90.00
#
_symmetry.space_group_name_H-M   'P 1'
#
loop_
_entity.id
_entity.type
_entity.pdbx_description
1 polymer ?
#
loop_
_entity_poly.entity_id
_entity_poly.type
_entity_poly.pdbx_seq_one_letter_code
_entity_poly.pdbx_strand_id
1 'polypeptide(L)'
;LLHGETRNLVKALRRPEVRGQWGELTLKRLVELAGMVEHCDFYEQEQVGAGEGALRPDMVVRMPGGREIVVDVKTPLDAYLSAVETTDDGLRTKHLEHHARKLREHVRDLAGKSYWNQFKNAPDFVVLFIPGEQFLSAALEKDQALLEDALKQKVILATPTSFVALLRAVAYGWRQETLTANAQEIRETGEELYDRLATFTEHLARLGGSLDGAIGH
;
A
#
# COMPACT_ATOMS: atom_id res chain seq x y z
N LEU A 1 19.60 -24.27 -22.52
CA LEU A 1 19.89 -23.49 -21.31
C LEU A 1 18.60 -22.90 -20.70
N LEU A 2 17.78 -22.15 -21.44
CA LEU A 2 16.56 -21.51 -20.94
C LEU A 2 15.52 -22.47 -20.30
N HIS A 3 15.35 -23.69 -20.86
CA HIS A 3 14.39 -24.69 -20.31
C HIS A 3 14.82 -25.25 -18.95
N GLY A 4 16.12 -25.30 -18.65
CA GLY A 4 16.63 -25.77 -17.36
C GLY A 4 16.44 -24.77 -16.25
N GLU A 5 16.67 -23.49 -16.52
CA GLU A 5 16.53 -22.41 -15.56
C GLU A 5 15.06 -22.17 -15.18
N THR A 6 14.15 -22.23 -16.17
CA THR A 6 12.71 -22.14 -15.92
C THR A 6 12.21 -23.29 -15.02
N ARG A 7 12.67 -24.53 -15.24
CA ARG A 7 12.32 -25.66 -14.38
C ARG A 7 12.85 -25.51 -12.96
N ASN A 8 14.04 -24.97 -12.77
CA ASN A 8 14.62 -24.73 -11.47
C ASN A 8 13.84 -23.64 -10.70
N LEU A 9 13.43 -22.58 -11.37
CA LEU A 9 12.59 -21.52 -10.79
C LEU A 9 11.22 -22.09 -10.38
N VAL A 10 10.58 -22.87 -11.25
CA VAL A 10 9.31 -23.53 -10.93
C VAL A 10 9.44 -24.43 -9.71
N LYS A 11 10.51 -25.24 -9.62
CA LYS A 11 10.80 -26.09 -8.45
C LYS A 11 11.02 -25.28 -7.16
N ALA A 12 11.72 -24.13 -7.26
CA ALA A 12 11.94 -23.25 -6.12
C ALA A 12 10.62 -22.65 -5.61
N LEU A 13 9.76 -22.17 -6.51
CA LEU A 13 8.44 -21.59 -6.17
C LEU A 13 7.43 -22.62 -5.66
N ARG A 14 7.67 -23.92 -5.78
CA ARG A 14 6.87 -24.96 -5.13
C ARG A 14 7.07 -25.01 -3.61
N ARG A 15 8.19 -24.48 -3.09
CA ARG A 15 8.42 -24.39 -1.64
C ARG A 15 7.63 -23.22 -1.06
N PRO A 16 6.71 -23.44 -0.10
CA PRO A 16 5.88 -22.37 0.46
C PRO A 16 6.68 -21.21 1.02
N GLU A 17 7.81 -21.49 1.69
CA GLU A 17 8.70 -20.49 2.29
C GLU A 17 9.33 -19.58 1.23
N VAL A 18 9.88 -20.18 0.16
CA VAL A 18 10.50 -19.42 -0.95
C VAL A 18 9.47 -18.56 -1.66
N ARG A 19 8.27 -19.08 -1.83
CA ARG A 19 7.16 -18.40 -2.45
C ARG A 19 6.66 -17.21 -1.62
N GLY A 20 6.54 -17.38 -0.30
CA GLY A 20 6.21 -16.30 0.63
C GLY A 20 7.25 -15.18 0.56
N GLN A 21 8.53 -15.51 0.75
CA GLN A 21 9.64 -14.57 0.66
C GLN A 21 9.69 -13.83 -0.69
N TRP A 22 9.40 -14.52 -1.80
CA TRP A 22 9.35 -13.89 -3.10
C TRP A 22 8.23 -12.86 -3.22
N GLY A 23 7.05 -13.15 -2.68
CA GLY A 23 5.92 -12.23 -2.63
C GLY A 23 6.23 -10.98 -1.80
N GLU A 24 6.78 -11.17 -0.61
CA GLU A 24 7.18 -10.09 0.29
C GLU A 24 8.31 -9.23 -0.30
N LEU A 25 9.34 -9.86 -0.91
CA LEU A 25 10.43 -9.15 -1.56
C LEU A 25 9.92 -8.31 -2.75
N THR A 26 9.01 -8.87 -3.54
CA THR A 26 8.37 -8.15 -4.63
C THR A 26 7.62 -6.93 -4.10
N LEU A 27 6.84 -7.10 -3.03
CA LEU A 27 6.09 -6.01 -2.41
C LEU A 27 7.01 -4.89 -1.91
N LYS A 28 8.08 -5.22 -1.17
CA LYS A 28 9.10 -4.27 -0.71
C LYS A 28 9.71 -3.48 -1.87
N ARG A 29 10.06 -4.17 -2.95
CA ARG A 29 10.64 -3.52 -4.13
C ARG A 29 9.68 -2.56 -4.83
N LEU A 30 8.40 -2.87 -4.89
CA LEU A 30 7.39 -1.98 -5.47
C LEU A 30 7.18 -0.71 -4.62
N VAL A 31 7.23 -0.83 -3.30
CA VAL A 31 7.19 0.31 -2.37
C VAL A 31 8.39 1.24 -2.56
N GLU A 32 9.60 0.67 -2.69
CA GLU A 32 10.83 1.44 -3.01
C GLU A 32 10.68 2.19 -4.34
N LEU A 33 10.24 1.50 -5.40
CA LEU A 33 10.03 2.10 -6.73
C LEU A 33 8.95 3.19 -6.76
N ALA A 34 7.97 3.10 -5.87
CA ALA A 34 6.95 4.12 -5.70
C ALA A 34 7.40 5.31 -4.84
N GLY A 35 8.56 5.20 -4.15
CA GLY A 35 9.05 6.20 -3.21
C GLY A 35 8.21 6.29 -1.93
N MET A 36 7.63 5.17 -1.49
CA MET A 36 6.67 5.09 -0.38
C MET A 36 7.23 4.39 0.87
N VAL A 37 8.57 4.24 0.96
CA VAL A 37 9.21 3.49 2.06
C VAL A 37 8.84 4.06 3.43
N GLU A 38 8.82 5.38 3.59
CA GLU A 38 8.49 6.06 4.84
C GLU A 38 7.00 5.96 5.23
N HIS A 39 6.15 5.56 4.28
CA HIS A 39 4.70 5.48 4.46
C HIS A 39 4.16 4.04 4.42
N CYS A 40 5.07 3.03 4.47
CA CYS A 40 4.69 1.63 4.45
C CYS A 40 5.34 0.88 5.59
N ASP A 41 4.54 0.25 6.43
CA ASP A 41 5.00 -0.64 7.50
C ASP A 41 4.90 -2.10 7.04
N PHE A 42 6.02 -2.82 7.13
CA PHE A 42 6.08 -4.26 6.87
C PHE A 42 6.07 -5.01 8.21
N TYR A 43 5.21 -6.01 8.32
CA TYR A 43 5.12 -6.86 9.50
C TYR A 43 5.78 -8.20 9.19
N GLU A 44 6.99 -8.42 9.70
CA GLU A 44 7.68 -9.70 9.61
C GLU A 44 7.04 -10.71 10.57
N GLN A 45 6.92 -11.97 10.13
CA GLN A 45 6.19 -13.03 10.87
C GLN A 45 6.80 -13.38 12.23
N GLU A 46 8.02 -12.95 12.55
CA GLU A 46 8.79 -13.43 13.70
C GLU A 46 8.78 -12.53 14.97
N GLN A 47 8.23 -11.32 14.96
CA GLN A 47 8.59 -10.35 16.01
C GLN A 47 7.49 -9.75 16.88
N VAL A 48 6.30 -10.25 16.99
CA VAL A 48 5.40 -9.66 18.00
C VAL A 48 4.69 -10.72 18.84
N GLY A 49 5.20 -10.91 20.06
CA GLY A 49 4.45 -11.52 21.17
C GLY A 49 3.33 -10.60 21.62
N ALA A 50 2.23 -10.54 20.89
CA ALA A 50 1.00 -9.89 21.28
C ALA A 50 -0.14 -10.91 21.15
N GLY A 51 -1.03 -10.92 22.14
CA GLY A 51 -2.07 -11.87 22.48
C GLY A 51 -2.72 -12.69 21.36
N GLU A 52 -3.18 -13.86 21.71
CA GLU A 52 -3.96 -14.74 20.86
C GLU A 52 -5.13 -14.00 20.21
N GLY A 53 -5.12 -13.92 18.86
CA GLY A 53 -6.23 -13.37 18.07
C GLY A 53 -5.97 -12.10 17.25
N ALA A 54 -4.80 -11.46 17.33
CA ALA A 54 -4.48 -10.32 16.49
C ALA A 54 -4.24 -10.74 15.03
N LEU A 55 -5.06 -10.25 14.12
CA LEU A 55 -4.87 -10.43 12.68
C LEU A 55 -3.63 -9.63 12.24
N ARG A 56 -2.69 -10.29 11.56
CA ARG A 56 -1.44 -9.69 11.11
C ARG A 56 -1.48 -9.56 9.59
N PRO A 57 -1.50 -8.35 9.05
CA PRO A 57 -1.29 -8.13 7.62
C PRO A 57 0.19 -8.28 7.28
N ASP A 58 0.52 -8.53 6.02
CA ASP A 58 1.92 -8.56 5.56
C ASP A 58 2.48 -7.13 5.43
N MET A 59 1.62 -6.15 5.12
CA MET A 59 2.00 -4.74 5.04
C MET A 59 0.81 -3.81 5.31
N VAL A 60 1.11 -2.63 5.85
CA VAL A 60 0.18 -1.49 5.93
C VAL A 60 0.75 -0.29 5.18
N VAL A 61 -0.05 0.30 4.31
CA VAL A 61 0.26 1.55 3.61
C VAL A 61 -0.46 2.70 4.30
N ARG A 62 0.28 3.68 4.79
CA ARG A 62 -0.28 4.90 5.38
C ARG A 62 -0.73 5.85 4.29
N MET A 63 -1.94 6.32 4.39
CA MET A 63 -2.52 7.32 3.49
C MET A 63 -2.51 8.72 4.14
N PRO A 64 -2.54 9.78 3.34
CA PRO A 64 -2.83 11.13 3.82
C PRO A 64 -4.11 11.16 4.66
N GLY A 65 -4.11 12.00 5.70
CA GLY A 65 -5.24 12.07 6.64
C GLY A 65 -5.33 10.90 7.63
N GLY A 66 -4.23 10.15 7.80
CA GLY A 66 -4.10 9.11 8.84
C GLY A 66 -4.88 7.82 8.55
N ARG A 67 -5.36 7.61 7.32
CA ARG A 67 -5.96 6.33 6.89
C ARG A 67 -4.89 5.30 6.56
N GLU A 68 -5.25 4.01 6.69
CA GLU A 68 -4.31 2.89 6.52
C GLU A 68 -4.92 1.83 5.59
N ILE A 69 -4.20 1.47 4.52
CA ILE A 69 -4.58 0.37 3.64
C ILE A 69 -3.84 -0.89 4.08
N VAL A 70 -4.58 -1.93 4.41
CA VAL A 70 -4.03 -3.25 4.73
C VAL A 70 -3.77 -4.02 3.43
N VAL A 71 -2.60 -4.64 3.34
CA VAL A 71 -2.17 -5.48 2.21
C VAL A 71 -1.81 -6.87 2.72
N ASP A 72 -2.41 -7.89 2.14
CA ASP A 72 -2.11 -9.30 2.39
C ASP A 72 -1.53 -9.91 1.10
N VAL A 73 -0.43 -10.65 1.21
CA VAL A 73 0.24 -11.31 0.08
C VAL A 73 -0.20 -12.75 0.00
N LYS A 74 -0.81 -13.16 -1.10
CA LYS A 74 -1.15 -14.56 -1.34
C LYS A 74 -0.69 -15.04 -2.70
N THR A 75 -0.02 -16.15 -2.68
CA THR A 75 0.59 -16.76 -3.85
C THR A 75 0.15 -18.23 -4.02
N PRO A 76 -1.14 -18.49 -4.35
CA PRO A 76 -1.61 -19.87 -4.52
C PRO A 76 -1.13 -20.46 -5.86
N LEU A 77 0.21 -20.62 -6.02
CA LEU A 77 0.82 -20.98 -7.31
C LEU A 77 0.80 -22.47 -7.63
N ASP A 78 0.57 -23.37 -6.67
CA ASP A 78 0.75 -24.82 -6.88
C ASP A 78 -0.06 -25.35 -8.06
N ALA A 79 -1.33 -24.96 -8.15
CA ALA A 79 -2.20 -25.38 -9.24
C ALA A 79 -1.79 -24.73 -10.58
N TYR A 80 -1.39 -23.46 -10.57
CA TYR A 80 -0.89 -22.77 -11.76
C TYR A 80 0.39 -23.43 -12.30
N LEU A 81 1.37 -23.71 -11.44
CA LEU A 81 2.60 -24.38 -11.81
C LEU A 81 2.33 -25.79 -12.39
N SER A 82 1.39 -26.52 -11.81
CA SER A 82 0.96 -27.82 -12.35
C SER A 82 0.29 -27.70 -13.73
N ALA A 83 -0.45 -26.62 -13.97
CA ALA A 83 -1.02 -26.34 -15.29
C ALA A 83 0.04 -26.04 -16.36
N VAL A 84 1.13 -25.36 -15.97
CA VAL A 84 2.24 -25.01 -16.88
C VAL A 84 3.10 -26.24 -17.22
N GLU A 85 3.26 -27.16 -16.27
CA GLU A 85 4.10 -28.36 -16.46
C GLU A 85 3.40 -29.47 -17.25
N THR A 86 2.06 -29.52 -17.25
CA THR A 86 1.34 -30.58 -17.97
C THR A 86 1.26 -30.31 -19.47
N THR A 87 1.39 -31.38 -20.25
CA THR A 87 1.17 -31.38 -21.71
C THR A 87 -0.27 -31.78 -22.09
N ASP A 88 -1.05 -32.28 -21.14
CA ASP A 88 -2.44 -32.67 -21.33
C ASP A 88 -3.35 -31.45 -21.15
N ASP A 89 -4.09 -31.08 -22.18
CA ASP A 89 -4.97 -29.90 -22.16
C ASP A 89 -6.15 -30.06 -21.20
N GLY A 90 -6.66 -31.28 -21.00
CA GLY A 90 -7.71 -31.56 -20.04
C GLY A 90 -7.25 -31.41 -18.59
N LEU A 91 -6.06 -31.89 -18.27
CA LEU A 91 -5.43 -31.71 -16.96
C LEU A 91 -5.07 -30.25 -16.74
N ARG A 92 -4.53 -29.56 -17.75
CA ARG A 92 -4.24 -28.12 -17.70
C ARG A 92 -5.48 -27.32 -17.30
N THR A 93 -6.59 -27.55 -17.96
CA THR A 93 -7.85 -26.88 -17.66
C THR A 93 -8.30 -27.10 -16.22
N LYS A 94 -8.24 -28.36 -15.73
CA LYS A 94 -8.59 -28.68 -14.34
C LYS A 94 -7.68 -27.97 -13.32
N HIS A 95 -6.38 -27.88 -13.62
CA HIS A 95 -5.43 -27.15 -12.76
C HIS A 95 -5.70 -25.65 -12.72
N LEU A 96 -6.03 -25.03 -13.87
CA LEU A 96 -6.39 -23.61 -13.92
C LEU A 96 -7.71 -23.31 -13.20
N GLU A 97 -8.71 -24.18 -13.33
CA GLU A 97 -9.95 -24.08 -12.56
C GLU A 97 -9.69 -24.21 -11.03
N HIS A 98 -8.77 -25.12 -10.66
CA HIS A 98 -8.37 -25.23 -9.26
C HIS A 98 -7.66 -23.98 -8.76
N HIS A 99 -6.78 -23.38 -9.58
CA HIS A 99 -6.11 -22.12 -9.28
C HIS A 99 -7.12 -20.98 -9.03
N ALA A 100 -8.10 -20.82 -9.93
CA ALA A 100 -9.16 -19.81 -9.78
C ALA A 100 -9.98 -20.02 -8.49
N ARG A 101 -10.37 -21.27 -8.19
CA ARG A 101 -11.06 -21.59 -6.93
C ARG A 101 -10.23 -21.24 -5.69
N LYS A 102 -8.93 -21.53 -5.70
CA LYS A 102 -8.04 -21.19 -4.59
C LYS A 102 -7.94 -19.69 -4.38
N LEU A 103 -7.84 -18.92 -5.45
CA LEU A 103 -7.81 -17.46 -5.37
C LEU A 103 -9.14 -16.92 -4.80
N ARG A 104 -10.28 -17.46 -5.23
CA ARG A 104 -11.60 -17.12 -4.69
C ARG A 104 -11.75 -17.48 -3.21
N GLU A 105 -11.21 -18.61 -2.78
CA GLU A 105 -11.15 -18.98 -1.35
C GLU A 105 -10.38 -17.93 -0.55
N HIS A 106 -9.20 -17.49 -1.03
CA HIS A 106 -8.43 -16.45 -0.36
C HIS A 106 -9.15 -15.11 -0.29
N VAL A 107 -9.90 -14.74 -1.34
CA VAL A 107 -10.75 -13.52 -1.31
C VAL A 107 -11.77 -13.63 -0.17
N ARG A 108 -12.45 -14.77 -0.04
CA ARG A 108 -13.45 -14.98 1.03
C ARG A 108 -12.83 -14.99 2.42
N ASP A 109 -11.71 -15.67 2.59
CA ASP A 109 -10.98 -15.74 3.86
C ASP A 109 -10.54 -14.34 4.30
N LEU A 110 -10.02 -13.54 3.35
CA LEU A 110 -9.56 -12.19 3.61
C LEU A 110 -10.72 -11.25 3.95
N ALA A 111 -11.82 -11.35 3.22
CA ALA A 111 -13.05 -10.62 3.52
C ALA A 111 -13.60 -10.97 4.93
N GLY A 112 -13.53 -12.25 5.31
CA GLY A 112 -13.96 -12.73 6.63
C GLY A 112 -13.13 -12.19 7.79
N LYS A 113 -11.86 -11.87 7.56
CA LYS A 113 -10.96 -11.31 8.58
C LYS A 113 -11.36 -9.89 9.01
N SER A 114 -12.11 -9.16 8.16
CA SER A 114 -12.63 -7.82 8.48
C SER A 114 -11.58 -6.88 9.09
N TYR A 115 -10.39 -6.78 8.47
CA TYR A 115 -9.26 -5.97 8.96
C TYR A 115 -9.66 -4.54 9.29
N TRP A 116 -10.62 -3.95 8.57
CA TRP A 116 -11.15 -2.60 8.83
C TRP A 116 -11.78 -2.43 10.23
N ASN A 117 -12.18 -3.51 10.89
CA ASN A 117 -12.70 -3.44 12.26
C ASN A 117 -11.58 -3.29 13.31
N GLN A 118 -10.36 -3.65 13.00
CA GLN A 118 -9.21 -3.61 13.91
C GLN A 118 -8.38 -2.34 13.73
N PHE A 119 -8.33 -1.80 12.52
CA PHE A 119 -7.62 -0.57 12.20
C PHE A 119 -8.63 0.58 12.17
N LYS A 120 -8.62 1.43 13.22
CA LYS A 120 -9.61 2.52 13.43
C LYS A 120 -9.77 3.47 12.23
N ASN A 121 -8.73 3.56 11.40
CA ASN A 121 -8.67 4.47 10.26
C ASN A 121 -8.56 3.72 8.91
N ALA A 122 -8.76 2.39 8.88
CA ALA A 122 -8.71 1.66 7.63
C ALA A 122 -9.91 2.02 6.74
N PRO A 123 -9.70 2.19 5.42
CA PRO A 123 -10.82 2.23 4.49
C PRO A 123 -11.56 0.89 4.50
N ASP A 124 -12.78 0.90 4.02
CA ASP A 124 -13.67 -0.27 3.96
C ASP A 124 -13.21 -1.36 2.97
N PHE A 125 -11.91 -1.48 2.72
CA PHE A 125 -11.36 -2.50 1.84
C PHE A 125 -9.97 -2.95 2.28
N VAL A 126 -9.57 -4.10 1.77
CA VAL A 126 -8.23 -4.68 1.94
C VAL A 126 -7.67 -5.04 0.57
N VAL A 127 -6.36 -4.95 0.41
CA VAL A 127 -5.68 -5.33 -0.83
C VAL A 127 -5.15 -6.76 -0.72
N LEU A 128 -5.54 -7.61 -1.66
CA LEU A 128 -4.95 -8.92 -1.89
C LEU A 128 -3.89 -8.79 -2.99
N PHE A 129 -2.62 -8.82 -2.59
CA PHE A 129 -1.51 -8.70 -3.53
C PHE A 129 -1.15 -10.06 -4.14
N ILE A 130 -1.14 -10.12 -5.47
CA ILE A 130 -0.80 -11.29 -6.28
C ILE A 130 0.50 -10.95 -7.03
N PRO A 131 1.65 -11.58 -6.74
CA PRO A 131 2.97 -11.15 -7.22
C PRO A 131 3.26 -11.51 -8.68
N GLY A 132 2.28 -11.45 -9.55
CA GLY A 132 2.44 -11.64 -11.00
C GLY A 132 1.14 -11.52 -11.77
N GLU A 133 1.17 -10.79 -12.86
CA GLU A 133 0.02 -10.53 -13.75
C GLU A 133 -0.59 -11.82 -14.29
N GLN A 134 0.27 -12.76 -14.67
CA GLN A 134 -0.14 -14.04 -15.27
C GLN A 134 -0.99 -14.89 -14.33
N PHE A 135 -0.82 -14.78 -13.02
CA PHE A 135 -1.57 -15.57 -12.05
C PHE A 135 -3.01 -15.08 -11.92
N LEU A 136 -3.18 -13.75 -11.90
CA LEU A 136 -4.51 -13.15 -11.90
C LEU A 136 -5.21 -13.39 -13.24
N SER A 137 -4.53 -13.19 -14.38
CA SER A 137 -5.09 -13.42 -15.71
C SER A 137 -5.59 -14.85 -15.87
N ALA A 138 -4.77 -15.85 -15.50
CA ALA A 138 -5.15 -17.26 -15.58
C ALA A 138 -6.38 -17.61 -14.70
N ALA A 139 -6.52 -16.97 -13.55
CA ALA A 139 -7.69 -17.15 -12.70
C ALA A 139 -8.95 -16.52 -13.33
N LEU A 140 -8.84 -15.31 -13.88
CA LEU A 140 -9.95 -14.60 -14.52
C LEU A 140 -10.44 -15.28 -15.81
N GLU A 141 -9.58 -15.98 -16.54
CA GLU A 141 -9.98 -16.80 -17.68
C GLU A 141 -10.95 -17.92 -17.29
N LYS A 142 -10.83 -18.47 -16.08
CA LYS A 142 -11.67 -19.55 -15.56
C LYS A 142 -12.81 -19.06 -14.68
N ASP A 143 -12.71 -17.86 -14.12
CA ASP A 143 -13.66 -17.26 -13.20
C ASP A 143 -13.80 -15.76 -13.49
N GLN A 144 -14.59 -15.42 -14.50
CA GLN A 144 -14.78 -14.03 -14.92
C GLN A 144 -15.46 -13.15 -13.87
N ALA A 145 -16.24 -13.74 -12.97
CA ALA A 145 -16.90 -13.00 -11.89
C ALA A 145 -15.98 -12.72 -10.68
N LEU A 146 -14.78 -13.32 -10.63
CA LEU A 146 -13.88 -13.23 -9.49
C LEU A 146 -13.55 -11.78 -9.10
N LEU A 147 -13.29 -10.92 -10.08
CA LEU A 147 -12.92 -9.51 -9.82
C LEU A 147 -14.10 -8.73 -9.22
N GLU A 148 -15.28 -8.87 -9.81
CA GLU A 148 -16.50 -8.20 -9.34
C GLU A 148 -16.90 -8.68 -7.95
N ASP A 149 -16.83 -10.00 -7.73
CA ASP A 149 -17.17 -10.61 -6.45
C ASP A 149 -16.16 -10.24 -5.34
N ALA A 150 -14.88 -10.09 -5.68
CA ALA A 150 -13.88 -9.58 -4.75
C ALA A 150 -14.19 -8.13 -4.33
N LEU A 151 -14.50 -7.26 -5.28
CA LEU A 151 -14.87 -5.87 -5.01
C LEU A 151 -16.13 -5.76 -4.15
N LYS A 152 -17.15 -6.58 -4.39
CA LYS A 152 -18.37 -6.65 -3.56
C LYS A 152 -18.05 -7.05 -2.12
N GLN A 153 -17.02 -7.88 -1.93
CA GLN A 153 -16.51 -8.30 -0.61
C GLN A 153 -15.47 -7.34 -0.03
N LYS A 154 -15.29 -6.16 -0.64
CA LYS A 154 -14.31 -5.15 -0.21
C LYS A 154 -12.85 -5.63 -0.26
N VAL A 155 -12.54 -6.55 -1.17
CA VAL A 155 -11.20 -7.02 -1.47
C VAL A 155 -10.78 -6.53 -2.85
N ILE A 156 -9.67 -5.79 -2.90
CA ILE A 156 -9.08 -5.31 -4.15
C ILE A 156 -7.97 -6.27 -4.55
N LEU A 157 -8.10 -6.90 -5.72
CA LEU A 157 -7.03 -7.72 -6.28
C LEU A 157 -6.00 -6.82 -6.93
N ALA A 158 -4.76 -6.88 -6.46
CA ALA A 158 -3.67 -6.06 -6.98
C ALA A 158 -2.51 -6.93 -7.46
N THR A 159 -2.05 -6.64 -8.66
CA THR A 159 -0.84 -7.19 -9.28
C THR A 159 0.28 -6.14 -9.19
N PRO A 160 1.53 -6.45 -9.52
CA PRO A 160 2.63 -5.49 -9.45
C PRO A 160 2.32 -4.16 -10.13
N THR A 161 1.76 -4.19 -11.34
CA THR A 161 1.43 -2.95 -12.10
C THR A 161 0.34 -2.12 -11.43
N SER A 162 -0.76 -2.74 -11.06
CA SER A 162 -1.88 -2.04 -10.40
C SER A 162 -1.51 -1.57 -9.00
N PHE A 163 -0.67 -2.31 -8.28
CA PHE A 163 -0.21 -1.94 -6.96
C PHE A 163 0.72 -0.72 -7.01
N VAL A 164 1.66 -0.65 -7.96
CA VAL A 164 2.48 0.56 -8.17
C VAL A 164 1.61 1.78 -8.50
N ALA A 165 0.57 1.60 -9.31
CA ALA A 165 -0.36 2.68 -9.61
C ALA A 165 -1.09 3.19 -8.36
N LEU A 166 -1.55 2.28 -7.50
CA LEU A 166 -2.14 2.59 -6.20
C LEU A 166 -1.16 3.37 -5.31
N LEU A 167 0.06 2.85 -5.14
CA LEU A 167 1.08 3.51 -4.32
C LEU A 167 1.44 4.90 -4.83
N ARG A 168 1.54 5.09 -6.15
CA ARG A 168 1.79 6.42 -6.74
C ARG A 168 0.65 7.39 -6.52
N ALA A 169 -0.60 6.93 -6.56
CA ALA A 169 -1.75 7.76 -6.23
C ALA A 169 -1.72 8.21 -4.76
N VAL A 170 -1.36 7.31 -3.84
CA VAL A 170 -1.17 7.62 -2.42
C VAL A 170 0.00 8.60 -2.23
N ALA A 171 1.15 8.36 -2.89
CA ALA A 171 2.30 9.25 -2.84
C ALA A 171 2.00 10.67 -3.36
N TYR A 172 1.15 10.77 -4.37
CA TYR A 172 0.67 12.07 -4.83
C TYR A 172 -0.16 12.78 -3.75
N GLY A 173 -1.04 12.06 -3.07
CA GLY A 173 -1.82 12.58 -1.93
C GLY A 173 -0.92 13.12 -0.80
N TRP A 174 0.13 12.38 -0.42
CA TRP A 174 1.12 12.83 0.57
C TRP A 174 1.82 14.13 0.15
N ARG A 175 2.22 14.25 -1.11
CA ARG A 175 2.81 15.50 -1.62
C ARG A 175 1.85 16.68 -1.52
N GLN A 176 0.57 16.49 -1.82
CA GLN A 176 -0.44 17.54 -1.70
C GLN A 176 -0.65 17.97 -0.24
N GLU A 177 -0.69 17.00 0.70
CA GLU A 177 -0.83 17.29 2.12
C GLU A 177 0.37 18.10 2.63
N THR A 178 1.61 17.69 2.28
CA THR A 178 2.84 18.41 2.65
C THR A 178 2.85 19.83 2.09
N LEU A 179 2.47 20.01 0.82
CA LEU A 179 2.39 21.35 0.21
C LEU A 179 1.36 22.23 0.92
N THR A 180 0.23 21.69 1.32
CA THR A 180 -0.82 22.43 2.04
C THR A 180 -0.34 22.81 3.44
N ALA A 181 0.31 21.89 4.16
CA ALA A 181 0.87 22.15 5.48
C ALA A 181 1.95 23.25 5.42
N ASN A 182 2.88 23.17 4.46
CA ASN A 182 3.92 24.18 4.28
C ASN A 182 3.33 25.56 3.92
N ALA A 183 2.31 25.61 3.06
CA ALA A 183 1.65 26.87 2.71
C ALA A 183 0.96 27.51 3.94
N GLN A 184 0.36 26.69 4.82
CA GLN A 184 -0.23 27.16 6.05
C GLN A 184 0.82 27.70 7.01
N GLU A 185 1.94 27.01 7.20
CA GLU A 185 3.07 27.46 8.04
C GLU A 185 3.67 28.78 7.55
N ILE A 186 3.86 28.91 6.23
CA ILE A 186 4.35 30.16 5.61
C ILE A 186 3.38 31.31 5.88
N ARG A 187 2.07 31.07 5.78
CA ARG A 187 1.05 32.07 6.06
C ARG A 187 1.10 32.53 7.52
N GLU A 188 1.14 31.59 8.46
CA GLU A 188 1.17 31.87 9.90
C GLU A 188 2.44 32.64 10.29
N THR A 189 3.59 32.23 9.75
CA THR A 189 4.87 32.92 9.97
C THR A 189 4.85 34.33 9.36
N GLY A 190 4.22 34.50 8.19
CA GLY A 190 4.04 35.80 7.54
C GLY A 190 3.15 36.74 8.34
N GLU A 191 2.04 36.24 8.89
CA GLU A 191 1.15 37.02 9.77
C GLU A 191 1.90 37.45 11.04
N GLU A 192 2.63 36.54 11.70
CA GLU A 192 3.43 36.86 12.90
C GLU A 192 4.51 37.92 12.60
N LEU A 193 5.22 37.81 11.47
CA LEU A 193 6.21 38.80 11.07
C LEU A 193 5.58 40.16 10.81
N TYR A 194 4.44 40.22 10.16
CA TYR A 194 3.70 41.45 9.93
C TYR A 194 3.32 42.14 11.23
N ASP A 195 2.78 41.42 12.20
CA ASP A 195 2.38 41.98 13.52
C ASP A 195 3.59 42.50 14.30
N ARG A 196 4.72 41.79 14.25
CA ARG A 196 5.98 42.26 14.86
C ARG A 196 6.50 43.54 14.19
N LEU A 197 6.45 43.63 12.86
CA LEU A 197 6.83 44.83 12.13
C LEU A 197 5.90 46.01 12.43
N ALA A 198 4.58 45.77 12.48
CA ALA A 198 3.60 46.79 12.84
C ALA A 198 3.90 47.36 14.26
N THR A 199 4.11 46.49 15.23
CA THR A 199 4.46 46.86 16.58
C THR A 199 5.79 47.66 16.62
N PHE A 200 6.79 47.20 15.87
CA PHE A 200 8.09 47.92 15.79
C PHE A 200 7.93 49.30 15.18
N THR A 201 7.16 49.45 14.11
CA THR A 201 6.92 50.78 13.52
C THR A 201 6.14 51.73 14.41
N GLU A 202 5.20 51.23 15.23
CA GLU A 202 4.52 51.99 16.28
C GLU A 202 5.50 52.52 17.32
N HIS A 203 6.45 51.65 17.78
CA HIS A 203 7.47 52.07 18.75
C HIS A 203 8.41 53.13 18.16
N LEU A 204 8.80 52.99 16.90
CA LEU A 204 9.58 54.03 16.20
C LEU A 204 8.85 55.36 16.10
N ALA A 205 7.56 55.33 15.73
CA ALA A 205 6.75 56.52 15.67
C ALA A 205 6.63 57.23 17.02
N ARG A 206 6.43 56.48 18.10
CA ARG A 206 6.39 57.03 19.47
C ARG A 206 7.73 57.64 19.88
N LEU A 207 8.85 56.99 19.54
CA LEU A 207 10.21 57.51 19.78
C LEU A 207 10.43 58.86 19.00
N GLY A 208 10.05 58.92 17.73
CA GLY A 208 10.12 60.13 16.94
C GLY A 208 9.33 61.27 17.57
N GLY A 209 8.05 61.02 17.95
CA GLY A 209 7.26 62.05 18.63
C GLY A 209 7.83 62.50 19.97
N SER A 210 8.49 61.59 20.72
CA SER A 210 9.13 61.96 21.98
C SER A 210 10.39 62.81 21.78
N LEU A 211 11.16 62.56 20.71
CA LEU A 211 12.33 63.34 20.33
C LEU A 211 11.94 64.75 19.81
N ASP A 212 10.91 64.84 19.00
CA ASP A 212 10.38 66.14 18.50
C ASP A 212 9.90 67.00 19.67
N GLY A 213 9.23 66.42 20.66
CA GLY A 213 8.82 67.10 21.88
C GLY A 213 9.99 67.60 22.76
N ALA A 214 11.15 66.87 22.74
CA ALA A 214 12.32 67.23 23.48
C ALA A 214 13.16 68.30 22.83
N ILE A 215 13.12 68.47 21.49
CA ILE A 215 13.84 69.46 20.72
C ILE A 215 13.09 70.79 20.67
N GLY A 216 11.74 70.77 20.86
CA GLY A 216 10.90 71.96 20.80
C GLY A 216 10.80 72.76 22.10
N HIS A 217 11.59 72.39 23.10
CA HIS A 217 11.79 73.10 24.36
C HIS A 217 13.20 73.66 24.42
#